data_182a8253e9ad5b749588ba1413aae5ce
#
_entry.id   182a8253e9ad5b749588ba1413aae5ce
#
_cell.length_a   1.000
_cell.length_b   1.000
_cell.length_c   1.000
_cell.angle_alpha   90.00
_cell.angle_beta   90.00
_cell.angle_gamma   90.00
#
_symmetry.space_group_name_H-M   'P 1'
#
loop_
_entity.id
_entity.type
_entity.pdbx_description
1 polymer ?
#
loop_
_entity_poly.entity_id
_entity_poly.type
_entity_poly.pdbx_seq_one_letter_code
_entity_poly.pdbx_strand_id
1 'polypeptide(L)'
;MSRSQPYTVACAGGLVTSSNAIDLLKTPGVATELKNFEVSTKGGYRRINGFTKFGGGSAVQPTGGSTTILGAIPYADGVVVCAGTSIYFSQTGTSWLEINRASVASSGDNHTAFTGRSVAARTGQGQCQFALFESATSDYGTLIISDGANKPFFFRMEGTGANINTRTFFAGEITVTGTKSVEYVTVHDKHLIAAGVEDNLNTVFFSGTLDPTDFTSTGSGSIALEDQIKGIKSFRNELFIFCENSIFKLQNINNSSTIAVVPVTKNVGCLSGHSIQEIAGDLIFLAPDGLRTVAGTARIGDVELGTVSSNIQNLVSDLAETVNQFVISSVVLREKSQYRLFYTNTGADDTTQRGIIGTLRPNGFEWSETRGLEVTAIGSGFDSSGIEQYYHGDTNGNVYLHDSGNDFNGTAILARYTTPDYD
;
A
#
# COMPACT_ATOMS: atom_id res chain seq x y z
N MET A 1 -31.13 -28.83 -42.14
CA MET A 1 -30.92 -28.58 -40.68
C MET A 1 -29.53 -28.05 -40.53
N SER A 2 -29.38 -26.76 -40.24
CA SER A 2 -28.09 -26.15 -39.92
C SER A 2 -27.65 -26.71 -38.57
N ARG A 3 -26.52 -27.44 -38.52
CA ARG A 3 -25.90 -27.82 -37.28
C ARG A 3 -25.25 -26.58 -36.68
N SER A 4 -25.83 -26.05 -35.59
CA SER A 4 -25.16 -25.03 -34.80
C SER A 4 -23.86 -25.64 -34.25
N GLN A 5 -22.73 -25.16 -34.67
CA GLN A 5 -21.46 -25.52 -34.03
C GLN A 5 -21.37 -24.78 -32.70
N PRO A 6 -21.07 -25.46 -31.60
CA PRO A 6 -20.84 -24.77 -30.33
C PRO A 6 -19.58 -23.92 -30.48
N TYR A 7 -19.73 -22.63 -30.20
CA TYR A 7 -18.62 -21.71 -30.13
C TYR A 7 -18.09 -21.67 -28.66
N THR A 8 -16.82 -21.96 -28.49
CA THR A 8 -16.18 -21.96 -27.17
C THR A 8 -15.29 -20.74 -27.05
N VAL A 9 -15.59 -19.87 -26.09
CA VAL A 9 -14.74 -18.73 -25.74
C VAL A 9 -13.82 -19.13 -24.60
N ALA A 10 -12.51 -19.11 -24.85
CA ALA A 10 -11.52 -19.27 -23.79
C ALA A 10 -11.41 -17.96 -22.98
N CYS A 11 -11.62 -18.02 -21.69
CA CYS A 11 -11.42 -16.84 -20.81
C CYS A 11 -9.94 -16.77 -20.40
N ALA A 12 -9.12 -16.04 -21.17
CA ALA A 12 -7.68 -15.91 -20.96
C ALA A 12 -7.15 -14.61 -21.59
N GLY A 13 -5.97 -14.15 -21.12
CA GLY A 13 -5.31 -12.95 -21.66
C GLY A 13 -5.68 -11.64 -20.98
N GLY A 14 -6.69 -11.65 -20.10
CA GLY A 14 -7.09 -10.48 -19.33
C GLY A 14 -7.75 -9.37 -20.14
N LEU A 15 -7.79 -8.19 -19.55
CA LEU A 15 -8.31 -6.96 -20.14
C LEU A 15 -7.31 -6.35 -21.12
N VAL A 16 -7.75 -6.02 -22.31
CA VAL A 16 -6.97 -5.31 -23.33
C VAL A 16 -7.78 -4.12 -23.83
N THR A 17 -7.31 -2.91 -23.52
CA THR A 17 -7.95 -1.65 -23.92
C THR A 17 -7.15 -0.86 -24.95
N SER A 18 -5.87 -1.21 -25.14
CA SER A 18 -4.93 -0.47 -25.98
C SER A 18 -4.84 -0.97 -27.43
N SER A 19 -5.60 -2.01 -27.79
CA SER A 19 -5.61 -2.59 -29.15
C SER A 19 -6.95 -2.40 -29.82
N ASN A 20 -6.93 -2.33 -31.16
CA ASN A 20 -8.18 -2.27 -31.95
C ASN A 20 -8.94 -3.59 -31.83
N ALA A 21 -10.29 -3.52 -31.84
CA ALA A 21 -11.16 -4.69 -31.76
C ALA A 21 -10.82 -5.77 -32.81
N ILE A 22 -10.47 -5.35 -34.06
CA ILE A 22 -10.09 -6.24 -35.16
C ILE A 22 -8.82 -7.05 -34.85
N ASP A 23 -7.84 -6.46 -34.17
CA ASP A 23 -6.61 -7.17 -33.78
C ASP A 23 -6.88 -8.16 -32.66
N LEU A 24 -7.82 -7.85 -31.78
CA LEU A 24 -8.23 -8.71 -30.66
C LEU A 24 -8.96 -9.97 -31.11
N LEU A 25 -9.59 -9.96 -32.30
CA LEU A 25 -10.21 -11.15 -32.91
C LEU A 25 -9.20 -12.30 -33.11
N LYS A 26 -7.92 -11.98 -33.24
CA LYS A 26 -6.83 -12.97 -33.38
C LYS A 26 -6.40 -13.60 -32.06
N THR A 27 -6.88 -13.06 -30.94
CA THR A 27 -6.50 -13.50 -29.59
C THR A 27 -7.75 -13.89 -28.81
N PRO A 28 -8.31 -15.09 -29.08
CA PRO A 28 -9.55 -15.52 -28.45
C PRO A 28 -9.40 -15.59 -26.93
N GLY A 29 -10.40 -15.06 -26.22
CA GLY A 29 -10.46 -15.10 -24.75
C GLY A 29 -10.06 -13.82 -24.05
N VAL A 30 -9.42 -12.85 -24.72
CA VAL A 30 -9.19 -11.52 -24.16
C VAL A 30 -10.52 -10.78 -23.96
N ALA A 31 -10.53 -9.89 -22.99
CA ALA A 31 -11.68 -9.05 -22.68
C ALA A 31 -11.45 -7.62 -23.18
N THR A 32 -12.45 -7.01 -23.79
CA THR A 32 -12.52 -5.57 -24.03
C THR A 32 -13.07 -4.83 -22.81
N GLU A 33 -13.80 -5.53 -21.96
CA GLU A 33 -14.27 -5.08 -20.67
C GLU A 33 -14.21 -6.24 -19.67
N LEU A 34 -13.53 -6.05 -18.56
CA LEU A 34 -13.36 -7.05 -17.49
C LEU A 34 -13.43 -6.37 -16.14
N LYS A 35 -14.66 -6.09 -15.68
CA LYS A 35 -14.95 -5.37 -14.43
C LYS A 35 -15.34 -6.33 -13.33
N ASN A 36 -14.75 -6.16 -12.16
CA ASN A 36 -14.98 -6.96 -10.96
C ASN A 36 -14.79 -8.47 -11.19
N PHE A 37 -13.93 -8.79 -12.15
CA PHE A 37 -13.35 -10.12 -12.32
C PHE A 37 -11.87 -10.08 -12.00
N GLU A 38 -11.33 -11.19 -11.60
CA GLU A 38 -9.90 -11.42 -11.48
C GLU A 38 -9.49 -12.60 -12.36
N VAL A 39 -8.29 -12.54 -12.88
CA VAL A 39 -7.68 -13.67 -13.58
C VAL A 39 -7.23 -14.70 -12.55
N SER A 40 -7.69 -15.93 -12.68
CA SER A 40 -7.30 -16.98 -11.76
C SER A 40 -5.93 -17.57 -12.12
N THR A 41 -5.07 -17.81 -11.13
CA THR A 41 -3.80 -18.52 -11.32
C THR A 41 -3.98 -19.93 -11.87
N LYS A 42 -5.17 -20.53 -11.66
CA LYS A 42 -5.57 -21.83 -12.20
C LYS A 42 -6.14 -21.75 -13.62
N GLY A 43 -6.24 -20.55 -14.19
CA GLY A 43 -6.83 -20.28 -15.50
C GLY A 43 -8.28 -19.77 -15.41
N GLY A 44 -8.70 -19.03 -16.43
CA GLY A 44 -10.02 -18.44 -16.55
C GLY A 44 -10.20 -17.17 -15.70
N TYR A 45 -11.40 -16.62 -15.80
CA TYR A 45 -11.83 -15.45 -15.02
C TYR A 45 -12.78 -15.90 -13.93
N ARG A 46 -12.65 -15.30 -12.75
CA ARG A 46 -13.60 -15.45 -11.67
C ARG A 46 -13.98 -14.08 -11.11
N ARG A 47 -15.18 -13.96 -10.59
CA ARG A 47 -15.59 -12.75 -9.88
C ARG A 47 -14.67 -12.54 -8.67
N ILE A 48 -14.28 -11.29 -8.41
CA ILE A 48 -13.51 -10.94 -7.21
C ILE A 48 -14.29 -11.29 -5.93
N ASN A 49 -13.57 -11.54 -4.86
CA ASN A 49 -14.18 -11.58 -3.54
C ASN A 49 -14.62 -10.16 -3.13
N GLY A 50 -15.53 -10.08 -2.19
CA GLY A 50 -16.00 -8.83 -1.63
C GLY A 50 -15.16 -8.34 -0.46
N PHE A 51 -15.83 -7.67 0.45
CA PHE A 51 -15.27 -7.23 1.74
C PHE A 51 -16.36 -7.18 2.81
N THR A 52 -15.96 -7.30 4.06
CA THR A 52 -16.86 -7.22 5.21
C THR A 52 -16.33 -6.24 6.23
N LYS A 53 -17.21 -5.54 6.95
CA LYS A 53 -16.77 -4.63 8.02
C LYS A 53 -15.95 -5.37 9.06
N PHE A 54 -14.83 -4.80 9.45
CA PHE A 54 -14.07 -5.28 10.60
C PHE A 54 -14.87 -5.05 11.89
N GLY A 55 -15.21 -6.13 12.57
CA GLY A 55 -16.17 -6.13 13.70
C GLY A 55 -17.57 -6.62 13.32
N GLY A 56 -17.82 -6.90 12.05
CA GLY A 56 -19.11 -7.46 11.57
C GLY A 56 -20.28 -6.54 11.88
N GLY A 57 -21.41 -7.15 12.33
CA GLY A 57 -22.62 -6.39 12.67
C GLY A 57 -22.50 -5.45 13.88
N SER A 58 -21.43 -5.59 14.69
CA SER A 58 -21.12 -4.72 15.83
C SER A 58 -19.98 -3.75 15.54
N ALA A 59 -19.57 -3.62 14.28
CA ALA A 59 -18.49 -2.73 13.88
C ALA A 59 -18.78 -1.26 14.22
N VAL A 60 -17.76 -0.59 14.77
CA VAL A 60 -17.80 0.82 15.12
C VAL A 60 -16.73 1.58 14.32
N GLN A 61 -17.01 2.79 13.90
CA GLN A 61 -16.03 3.66 13.26
C GLN A 61 -14.99 4.15 14.28
N PRO A 62 -13.70 4.21 13.92
CA PRO A 62 -12.64 4.66 14.85
C PRO A 62 -12.91 6.01 15.47
N THR A 63 -13.41 6.97 14.70
CA THR A 63 -13.67 8.35 15.16
C THR A 63 -15.07 8.54 15.74
N GLY A 64 -15.92 7.52 15.73
CA GLY A 64 -17.35 7.65 16.06
C GLY A 64 -18.15 8.48 15.06
N GLY A 65 -17.56 8.92 13.95
CA GLY A 65 -18.17 9.71 12.89
C GLY A 65 -17.49 9.49 11.54
N SER A 66 -18.02 10.10 10.49
CA SER A 66 -17.47 10.02 9.14
C SER A 66 -16.17 10.79 9.05
N THR A 67 -15.05 10.08 8.92
CA THR A 67 -13.70 10.64 8.75
C THR A 67 -12.88 9.70 7.90
N THR A 68 -12.36 10.16 6.77
CA THR A 68 -11.58 9.35 5.84
C THR A 68 -10.48 8.56 6.54
N ILE A 69 -10.39 7.27 6.24
CA ILE A 69 -9.30 6.41 6.67
C ILE A 69 -8.10 6.65 5.75
N LEU A 70 -7.00 7.07 6.33
CA LEU A 70 -5.76 7.44 5.61
C LEU A 70 -4.65 6.40 5.75
N GLY A 71 -4.87 5.38 6.55
CA GLY A 71 -3.97 4.24 6.72
C GLY A 71 -4.66 3.12 7.46
N ALA A 72 -4.43 1.88 7.07
CA ALA A 72 -4.91 0.69 7.77
C ALA A 72 -3.90 -0.43 7.61
N ILE A 73 -3.45 -1.03 8.70
CA ILE A 73 -2.47 -2.12 8.69
C ILE A 73 -2.76 -3.12 9.82
N PRO A 74 -2.69 -4.43 9.55
CA PRO A 74 -2.64 -5.44 10.61
C PRO A 74 -1.40 -5.22 11.49
N TYR A 75 -1.59 -5.23 12.79
CA TYR A 75 -0.51 -5.16 13.76
C TYR A 75 -0.86 -6.01 14.98
N ALA A 76 0.06 -6.88 15.37
CA ALA A 76 -0.18 -7.84 16.44
C ALA A 76 -1.41 -8.72 16.13
N ASP A 77 -2.40 -8.70 16.99
CA ASP A 77 -3.67 -9.42 16.85
C ASP A 77 -4.85 -8.47 16.53
N GLY A 78 -4.57 -7.34 15.96
CA GLY A 78 -5.57 -6.33 15.60
C GLY A 78 -5.18 -5.50 14.39
N VAL A 79 -5.76 -4.32 14.30
CA VAL A 79 -5.56 -3.37 13.20
C VAL A 79 -5.23 -2.00 13.75
N VAL A 80 -4.18 -1.38 13.21
CA VAL A 80 -3.89 0.04 13.42
C VAL A 80 -4.45 0.84 12.25
N VAL A 81 -5.12 1.93 12.56
CA VAL A 81 -5.82 2.78 11.59
C VAL A 81 -5.48 4.25 11.85
N CYS A 82 -5.23 4.99 10.77
CA CYS A 82 -5.08 6.44 10.80
C CYS A 82 -6.35 7.10 10.24
N ALA A 83 -6.97 7.98 11.01
CA ALA A 83 -8.17 8.69 10.60
C ALA A 83 -8.18 10.12 11.16
N GLY A 84 -8.35 11.10 10.29
CA GLY A 84 -8.27 12.51 10.69
C GLY A 84 -6.92 12.85 11.33
N THR A 85 -6.94 13.35 12.55
CA THR A 85 -5.73 13.70 13.32
C THR A 85 -5.30 12.61 14.31
N SER A 86 -5.96 11.47 14.30
CA SER A 86 -5.79 10.43 15.30
C SER A 86 -5.38 9.09 14.70
N ILE A 87 -4.70 8.30 15.51
CA ILE A 87 -4.27 6.94 15.22
C ILE A 87 -4.97 6.02 16.22
N TYR A 88 -5.59 4.97 15.73
CA TYR A 88 -6.39 4.04 16.51
C TYR A 88 -5.88 2.61 16.38
N PHE A 89 -6.05 1.84 17.43
CA PHE A 89 -5.86 0.40 17.44
C PHE A 89 -7.14 -0.32 17.88
N SER A 90 -7.46 -1.44 17.24
CA SER A 90 -8.53 -2.33 17.66
C SER A 90 -8.20 -3.79 17.39
N GLN A 91 -8.54 -4.67 18.32
CA GLN A 91 -8.45 -6.12 18.11
C GLN A 91 -9.69 -6.68 17.38
N THR A 92 -10.83 -6.03 17.52
CA THR A 92 -12.12 -6.62 17.15
C THR A 92 -12.96 -5.77 16.20
N GLY A 93 -12.61 -4.49 16.01
CA GLY A 93 -13.41 -3.53 15.24
C GLY A 93 -14.70 -3.06 15.96
N THR A 94 -14.95 -3.52 17.18
CA THR A 94 -16.12 -3.13 17.99
C THR A 94 -15.82 -2.02 18.99
N SER A 95 -14.54 -1.75 19.22
CA SER A 95 -14.05 -0.64 20.04
C SER A 95 -12.67 -0.24 19.54
N TRP A 96 -12.34 1.05 19.64
CA TRP A 96 -11.09 1.60 19.16
C TRP A 96 -10.38 2.36 20.27
N LEU A 97 -9.09 2.08 20.44
CA LEU A 97 -8.20 2.80 21.34
C LEU A 97 -7.42 3.84 20.54
N GLU A 98 -7.57 5.10 20.89
CA GLU A 98 -6.74 6.17 20.34
C GLU A 98 -5.34 6.13 20.96
N ILE A 99 -4.31 5.88 20.13
CA ILE A 99 -2.95 5.61 20.60
C ILE A 99 -2.02 6.83 20.55
N ASN A 100 -2.43 7.95 19.94
CA ASN A 100 -1.65 9.18 19.87
C ASN A 100 -2.12 10.28 20.86
N ARG A 101 -2.88 9.93 21.87
CA ARG A 101 -3.31 10.89 22.91
C ARG A 101 -2.18 11.29 23.84
N ALA A 102 -2.16 12.56 24.21
CA ALA A 102 -1.20 13.13 25.15
C ALA A 102 -1.40 12.67 26.61
N SER A 103 -2.61 12.28 26.99
CA SER A 103 -2.90 11.71 28.31
C SER A 103 -4.09 10.75 28.22
N VAL A 104 -3.90 9.54 28.69
CA VAL A 104 -4.96 8.57 28.88
C VAL A 104 -5.54 8.75 30.27
N ALA A 105 -6.54 9.54 30.38
CA ALA A 105 -7.47 9.53 31.49
C ALA A 105 -8.87 9.87 30.96
N SER A 106 -9.42 9.03 30.09
CA SER A 106 -10.86 8.96 29.96
C SER A 106 -11.35 7.86 30.87
N SER A 107 -12.30 8.18 31.73
CA SER A 107 -12.97 7.27 32.64
C SER A 107 -13.61 6.12 31.85
N GLY A 108 -12.93 4.97 31.76
CA GLY A 108 -13.38 3.79 31.05
C GLY A 108 -12.26 2.97 30.40
N ASP A 109 -11.16 3.60 30.02
CA ASP A 109 -10.01 2.91 29.47
C ASP A 109 -8.97 2.66 30.57
N ASN A 110 -8.91 1.43 31.08
CA ASN A 110 -7.93 1.01 32.09
C ASN A 110 -6.50 0.88 31.57
N HIS A 111 -6.17 1.54 30.47
CA HIS A 111 -4.83 1.51 29.89
C HIS A 111 -3.89 2.47 30.63
N THR A 112 -3.31 2.03 31.72
CA THR A 112 -2.30 2.79 32.51
C THR A 112 -1.00 3.02 31.75
N ALA A 113 -0.80 2.40 30.60
CA ALA A 113 0.47 2.37 29.88
C ALA A 113 0.85 3.68 29.16
N PHE A 114 -0.11 4.59 28.95
CA PHE A 114 0.16 5.89 28.30
C PHE A 114 0.44 7.01 29.30
N THR A 115 0.48 6.74 30.59
CA THR A 115 0.71 7.75 31.63
C THR A 115 2.08 8.42 31.48
N GLY A 116 2.10 9.73 31.38
CA GLY A 116 3.31 10.55 31.45
C GLY A 116 3.97 10.86 30.10
N ARG A 117 3.35 10.59 28.96
CA ARG A 117 3.87 10.96 27.64
C ARG A 117 3.13 12.16 27.06
N SER A 118 3.90 13.19 26.73
CA SER A 118 3.41 14.30 25.92
C SER A 118 3.55 13.90 24.45
N VAL A 119 2.45 13.55 23.80
CA VAL A 119 2.41 13.44 22.34
C VAL A 119 1.81 14.75 21.83
N ALA A 120 2.49 15.43 20.92
CA ALA A 120 1.95 16.65 20.33
C ALA A 120 0.67 16.32 19.56
N ALA A 121 -0.30 17.24 19.60
CA ALA A 121 -1.50 17.11 18.79
C ALA A 121 -1.12 17.10 17.32
N ARG A 122 -1.52 16.04 16.60
CA ARG A 122 -1.28 15.94 15.16
C ARG A 122 -2.17 16.95 14.42
N THR A 123 -1.57 17.61 13.44
CA THR A 123 -2.25 18.59 12.59
C THR A 123 -2.43 17.98 11.22
N GLY A 124 -3.65 17.73 10.78
CA GLY A 124 -3.89 17.11 9.49
C GLY A 124 -3.16 15.77 9.31
N GLN A 125 -3.65 14.90 8.49
CA GLN A 125 -2.92 13.69 8.09
C GLN A 125 -2.95 13.60 6.57
N GLY A 126 -1.78 13.29 5.98
CA GLY A 126 -1.72 12.71 4.65
C GLY A 126 -1.96 11.20 4.71
N GLN A 127 -1.89 10.56 3.59
CA GLN A 127 -1.96 9.10 3.50
C GLN A 127 -0.79 8.48 4.25
N CYS A 128 -1.07 7.51 5.13
CA CYS A 128 -0.04 6.94 6.00
C CYS A 128 0.79 5.87 5.31
N GLN A 129 2.07 5.88 5.63
CA GLN A 129 3.03 4.80 5.36
C GLN A 129 3.38 4.10 6.66
N PHE A 130 3.64 2.80 6.56
CA PHE A 130 3.94 1.96 7.71
C PHE A 130 5.26 1.21 7.52
N ALA A 131 6.03 1.12 8.59
CA ALA A 131 7.21 0.26 8.65
C ALA A 131 7.22 -0.50 9.97
N LEU A 132 7.54 -1.79 9.94
CA LEU A 132 7.68 -2.61 11.14
C LEU A 132 9.16 -2.79 11.46
N PHE A 133 9.57 -2.26 12.60
CA PHE A 133 10.94 -2.38 13.10
C PHE A 133 11.02 -3.52 14.11
N GLU A 134 11.91 -4.48 13.89
CA GLU A 134 12.14 -5.56 14.84
C GLU A 134 12.65 -5.01 16.17
N SER A 135 12.11 -5.50 17.26
CA SER A 135 12.48 -5.09 18.62
C SER A 135 12.75 -6.31 19.46
N ALA A 136 13.87 -6.29 20.20
CA ALA A 136 14.19 -7.36 21.13
C ALA A 136 13.27 -7.39 22.36
N THR A 137 12.51 -6.33 22.61
CA THR A 137 11.67 -6.16 23.80
C THR A 137 10.17 -6.27 23.50
N SER A 138 9.77 -6.41 22.23
CA SER A 138 8.37 -6.50 21.85
C SER A 138 8.11 -7.80 21.10
N ASP A 139 7.05 -8.49 21.46
CA ASP A 139 6.59 -9.70 20.77
C ASP A 139 6.12 -9.42 19.33
N TYR A 140 5.80 -8.15 19.04
CA TYR A 140 5.19 -7.73 17.75
C TYR A 140 6.04 -6.73 16.97
N GLY A 141 7.23 -6.36 17.47
CA GLY A 141 8.03 -5.28 16.89
C GLY A 141 7.47 -3.89 17.20
N THR A 142 8.11 -2.86 16.67
CA THR A 142 7.71 -1.45 16.78
C THR A 142 7.14 -1.01 15.44
N LEU A 143 5.86 -0.65 15.40
CA LEU A 143 5.22 -0.08 14.23
C LEU A 143 5.57 1.40 14.13
N ILE A 144 6.10 1.82 12.98
CA ILE A 144 6.42 3.20 12.65
C ILE A 144 5.40 3.69 11.63
N ILE A 145 4.88 4.89 11.82
CA ILE A 145 3.82 5.50 11.03
C ILE A 145 4.27 6.88 10.60
N SER A 146 4.23 7.19 9.31
CA SER A 146 4.46 8.52 8.74
C SER A 146 3.30 8.94 7.85
N ASP A 147 3.05 10.23 7.70
CA ASP A 147 1.89 10.76 6.97
C ASP A 147 2.19 12.04 6.17
N GLY A 148 3.45 12.46 6.06
CA GLY A 148 3.85 13.66 5.36
C GLY A 148 3.48 14.99 6.02
N ALA A 149 2.57 14.96 6.99
CA ALA A 149 2.08 16.18 7.67
C ALA A 149 2.65 16.36 9.09
N ASN A 150 3.11 15.27 9.69
CA ASN A 150 3.59 15.25 11.07
C ASN A 150 4.94 14.52 11.16
N LYS A 151 5.58 14.63 12.33
CA LYS A 151 6.69 13.74 12.67
C LYS A 151 6.25 12.28 12.65
N PRO A 152 7.13 11.33 12.28
CA PRO A 152 6.80 9.92 12.40
C PRO A 152 6.41 9.57 13.82
N PHE A 153 5.50 8.65 13.94
CA PHE A 153 4.97 8.17 15.22
C PHE A 153 5.32 6.70 15.37
N PHE A 154 5.76 6.27 16.54
CA PHE A 154 5.96 4.86 16.83
C PHE A 154 4.91 4.33 17.80
N PHE A 155 4.52 3.10 17.59
CA PHE A 155 3.64 2.33 18.45
C PHE A 155 4.24 0.93 18.69
N ARG A 156 4.35 0.56 19.94
CA ARG A 156 4.84 -0.76 20.34
C ARG A 156 3.97 -1.33 21.45
N MET A 157 3.65 -2.60 21.32
CA MET A 157 2.86 -3.33 22.30
C MET A 157 3.70 -4.51 22.86
N GLU A 158 3.64 -4.71 24.16
CA GLU A 158 4.30 -5.82 24.86
C GLU A 158 3.26 -6.65 25.61
N GLY A 159 3.49 -7.97 25.64
CA GLY A 159 2.59 -8.95 26.24
C GLY A 159 1.62 -9.58 25.24
N THR A 160 1.40 -10.87 25.39
CA THR A 160 0.63 -11.72 24.46
C THR A 160 -0.75 -12.11 25.00
N GLY A 161 -1.16 -11.57 26.16
CA GLY A 161 -2.48 -11.87 26.75
C GLY A 161 -3.65 -11.51 25.82
N ALA A 162 -4.67 -12.36 25.75
CA ALA A 162 -5.86 -12.10 24.95
C ALA A 162 -6.63 -10.85 25.40
N ASN A 163 -6.44 -10.43 26.64
CA ASN A 163 -7.03 -9.21 27.17
C ASN A 163 -6.07 -8.02 26.92
N ILE A 164 -6.48 -7.12 26.05
CA ILE A 164 -5.70 -5.92 25.72
C ILE A 164 -5.35 -5.07 26.96
N ASN A 165 -6.20 -5.09 27.99
CA ASN A 165 -5.99 -4.33 29.23
C ASN A 165 -4.81 -4.85 30.08
N THR A 166 -4.28 -6.04 29.76
CA THR A 166 -3.10 -6.61 30.44
C THR A 166 -1.79 -6.35 29.71
N ARG A 167 -1.85 -5.69 28.55
CA ARG A 167 -0.68 -5.38 27.72
C ARG A 167 -0.11 -4.00 28.05
N THR A 168 1.17 -3.85 27.83
CA THR A 168 1.84 -2.56 27.97
C THR A 168 2.02 -1.92 26.61
N PHE A 169 1.68 -0.64 26.51
CA PHE A 169 1.77 0.14 25.28
C PHE A 169 2.85 1.21 25.40
N PHE A 170 3.63 1.37 24.34
CA PHE A 170 4.60 2.43 24.16
C PHE A 170 4.30 3.18 22.87
N ALA A 171 4.22 4.48 22.94
CA ALA A 171 3.94 5.31 21.79
C ALA A 171 4.64 6.66 21.91
N GLY A 172 4.98 7.27 20.81
CA GLY A 172 5.59 8.60 20.81
C GLY A 172 5.98 9.07 19.42
N GLU A 173 6.42 10.32 19.34
CA GLU A 173 6.96 10.90 18.12
C GLU A 173 8.44 10.59 17.97
N ILE A 174 8.86 10.45 16.71
CA ILE A 174 10.26 10.31 16.31
C ILE A 174 10.73 11.64 15.73
N THR A 175 11.84 12.15 16.22
CA THR A 175 12.48 13.33 15.65
C THR A 175 13.56 12.91 14.68
N VAL A 176 13.30 13.04 13.39
CA VAL A 176 14.27 12.76 12.32
C VAL A 176 15.23 13.94 12.18
N THR A 177 14.70 15.14 12.00
CA THR A 177 15.44 16.39 12.01
C THR A 177 14.53 17.54 12.43
N GLY A 178 14.91 18.27 13.46
CA GLY A 178 14.12 19.40 13.98
C GLY A 178 12.65 19.04 14.27
N THR A 179 11.74 19.86 13.77
CA THR A 179 10.28 19.67 13.90
C THR A 179 9.63 19.16 12.62
N LYS A 180 10.42 18.69 11.66
CA LYS A 180 9.98 18.39 10.30
C LYS A 180 9.09 17.16 10.20
N SER A 181 8.10 17.23 9.33
CA SER A 181 7.27 16.11 8.95
C SER A 181 8.00 15.14 8.02
N VAL A 182 7.53 13.91 7.94
CA VAL A 182 8.12 12.84 7.13
C VAL A 182 7.03 12.09 6.38
N GLU A 183 7.21 11.91 5.09
CA GLU A 183 6.23 11.23 4.24
C GLU A 183 6.49 9.72 4.15
N TYR A 184 7.74 9.32 3.94
CA TYR A 184 8.09 7.91 3.68
C TYR A 184 8.97 7.33 4.75
N VAL A 185 8.62 6.12 5.21
CA VAL A 185 9.43 5.33 6.14
C VAL A 185 9.56 3.88 5.67
N THR A 186 10.72 3.30 5.89
CA THR A 186 10.95 1.86 5.71
C THR A 186 12.04 1.40 6.65
N VAL A 187 12.16 0.10 6.84
CA VAL A 187 13.27 -0.50 7.60
C VAL A 187 14.24 -1.13 6.63
N HIS A 188 15.51 -0.82 6.78
CA HIS A 188 16.57 -1.41 6.00
C HIS A 188 17.81 -1.63 6.85
N ASP A 189 18.33 -2.85 6.84
CA ASP A 189 19.57 -3.26 7.48
C ASP A 189 19.70 -2.78 8.95
N LYS A 190 18.61 -2.93 9.71
CA LYS A 190 18.47 -2.55 11.13
C LYS A 190 18.46 -1.03 11.40
N HIS A 191 18.24 -0.23 10.39
CA HIS A 191 17.98 1.20 10.50
C HIS A 191 16.54 1.53 10.14
N LEU A 192 15.96 2.50 10.80
CA LEU A 192 14.77 3.19 10.28
C LEU A 192 15.25 4.20 9.23
N ILE A 193 14.68 4.10 8.04
CA ILE A 193 14.93 5.02 6.94
C ILE A 193 13.75 5.96 6.83
N ALA A 194 14.02 7.25 6.72
CA ALA A 194 13.03 8.32 6.54
C ALA A 194 13.37 9.15 5.30
N ALA A 195 12.37 9.47 4.51
CA ALA A 195 12.51 10.30 3.31
C ALA A 195 11.24 11.13 3.06
N GLY A 196 11.27 12.05 2.10
CA GLY A 196 10.19 13.01 1.93
C GLY A 196 10.05 13.91 3.16
N VAL A 197 11.18 14.30 3.74
CA VAL A 197 11.24 15.17 4.92
C VAL A 197 10.99 16.60 4.47
N GLU A 198 10.10 17.31 5.17
CA GLU A 198 9.81 18.73 4.90
C GLU A 198 11.09 19.55 4.82
N ASP A 199 11.22 20.39 3.80
CA ASP A 199 12.42 21.17 3.42
C ASP A 199 13.65 20.34 2.98
N ASN A 200 13.57 19.00 2.98
CA ASN A 200 14.66 18.10 2.58
C ASN A 200 14.12 16.95 1.70
N LEU A 201 13.32 17.28 0.70
CA LEU A 201 12.57 16.30 -0.12
C LEU A 201 13.45 15.37 -0.95
N ASN A 202 14.74 15.73 -1.13
CA ASN A 202 15.72 14.92 -1.86
C ASN A 202 16.71 14.19 -0.93
N THR A 203 16.46 14.13 0.38
CA THR A 203 17.41 13.59 1.34
C THR A 203 16.81 12.34 2.01
N VAL A 204 17.60 11.29 2.06
CA VAL A 204 17.35 10.10 2.86
C VAL A 204 18.03 10.27 4.20
N PHE A 205 17.30 10.07 5.28
CA PHE A 205 17.81 10.01 6.66
C PHE A 205 17.75 8.57 7.16
N PHE A 206 18.72 8.16 7.97
CA PHE A 206 18.73 6.85 8.61
C PHE A 206 19.09 6.94 10.08
N SER A 207 18.38 6.18 10.90
CA SER A 207 18.56 6.14 12.35
C SER A 207 19.87 5.42 12.75
N GLY A 208 20.21 5.44 14.01
CA GLY A 208 21.18 4.54 14.58
C GLY A 208 20.80 3.07 14.40
N THR A 209 21.78 2.18 14.41
CA THR A 209 21.53 0.73 14.26
C THR A 209 20.75 0.21 15.46
N LEU A 210 19.66 -0.53 15.20
CA LEU A 210 18.75 -1.10 16.19
C LEU A 210 17.97 -0.08 17.06
N ASP A 211 18.05 1.19 16.75
CA ASP A 211 17.24 2.21 17.41
C ASP A 211 16.50 3.08 16.38
N PRO A 212 15.20 2.84 16.15
CA PRO A 212 14.42 3.59 15.18
C PRO A 212 14.11 5.02 15.62
N THR A 213 14.39 5.38 16.87
CA THR A 213 14.04 6.68 17.43
C THR A 213 15.21 7.66 17.49
N ASP A 214 16.43 7.18 17.30
CA ASP A 214 17.65 7.99 17.39
C ASP A 214 18.29 8.26 16.01
N PHE A 215 18.21 9.50 15.57
CA PHE A 215 18.81 10.02 14.33
C PHE A 215 20.06 10.89 14.60
N THR A 216 20.61 10.82 15.82
CA THR A 216 21.73 11.67 16.26
C THR A 216 22.97 10.88 16.70
N SER A 217 22.81 9.60 17.01
CA SER A 217 23.89 8.75 17.48
C SER A 217 24.87 8.32 16.39
N THR A 218 25.98 7.75 16.81
CA THR A 218 26.93 7.11 15.91
C THR A 218 26.24 6.01 15.09
N GLY A 219 26.38 6.05 13.77
CA GLY A 219 25.71 5.13 12.83
C GLY A 219 24.44 5.68 12.22
N SER A 220 23.92 6.82 12.72
CA SER A 220 22.89 7.59 12.01
C SER A 220 23.52 8.53 11.00
N GLY A 221 22.72 9.00 10.05
CA GLY A 221 23.19 9.97 9.04
C GLY A 221 22.14 10.35 8.02
N SER A 222 22.59 11.09 7.01
CA SER A 222 21.74 11.50 5.89
C SER A 222 22.53 11.55 4.60
N ILE A 223 21.85 11.34 3.48
CA ILE A 223 22.42 11.39 2.14
C ILE A 223 21.47 12.16 1.25
N ALA A 224 21.95 13.25 0.65
CA ALA A 224 21.19 14.01 -0.32
C ALA A 224 21.37 13.44 -1.74
N LEU A 225 20.30 13.42 -2.49
CA LEU A 225 20.22 13.01 -3.89
C LEU A 225 20.03 14.23 -4.79
N GLU A 226 20.16 14.02 -6.09
CA GLU A 226 19.98 15.08 -7.10
C GLU A 226 18.51 15.30 -7.50
N ASP A 227 17.57 14.45 -7.01
CA ASP A 227 16.17 14.44 -7.43
C ASP A 227 15.24 14.26 -6.23
N GLN A 228 14.00 14.73 -6.32
CA GLN A 228 12.99 14.63 -5.26
C GLN A 228 12.53 13.19 -5.05
N ILE A 229 12.53 12.74 -3.82
CA ILE A 229 12.10 11.38 -3.44
C ILE A 229 10.59 11.29 -3.43
N LYS A 230 10.05 10.26 -4.06
CA LYS A 230 8.62 9.90 -4.13
C LYS A 230 8.29 8.58 -3.45
N GLY A 231 9.29 7.86 -2.97
CA GLY A 231 9.11 6.61 -2.22
C GLY A 231 10.41 5.89 -1.97
N ILE A 232 10.40 5.04 -0.95
CA ILE A 232 11.54 4.20 -0.58
C ILE A 232 11.07 2.77 -0.30
N LYS A 233 11.88 1.79 -0.65
CA LYS A 233 11.59 0.38 -0.37
C LYS A 233 12.86 -0.42 -0.15
N SER A 234 12.92 -1.14 0.95
CA SER A 234 13.96 -2.14 1.18
C SER A 234 13.62 -3.40 0.39
N PHE A 235 14.54 -3.88 -0.43
CA PHE A 235 14.33 -5.05 -1.28
C PHE A 235 15.67 -5.74 -1.59
N ARG A 236 15.77 -7.05 -1.37
CA ARG A 236 16.97 -7.87 -1.64
C ARG A 236 18.28 -7.30 -1.05
N ASN A 237 18.23 -6.87 0.21
CA ASN A 237 19.36 -6.26 0.93
C ASN A 237 19.89 -4.95 0.30
N GLU A 238 19.10 -4.30 -0.55
CA GLU A 238 19.37 -2.97 -1.08
C GLU A 238 18.21 -2.04 -0.74
N LEU A 239 18.49 -0.78 -0.47
CA LEU A 239 17.46 0.24 -0.32
C LEU A 239 17.22 0.91 -1.66
N PHE A 240 16.05 0.69 -2.26
CA PHE A 240 15.63 1.38 -3.46
C PHE A 240 14.97 2.71 -3.11
N ILE A 241 15.40 3.77 -3.80
CA ILE A 241 14.93 5.14 -3.63
C ILE A 241 14.33 5.56 -4.96
N PHE A 242 13.02 5.73 -4.97
CA PHE A 242 12.25 6.16 -6.14
C PHE A 242 12.11 7.68 -6.09
N CYS A 243 12.63 8.35 -7.09
CA CYS A 243 12.53 9.80 -7.24
C CYS A 243 11.54 10.17 -8.34
N GLU A 244 11.34 11.46 -8.55
CA GLU A 244 10.41 11.99 -9.54
C GLU A 244 10.80 11.61 -10.97
N ASN A 245 12.11 11.61 -11.29
CA ASN A 245 12.62 11.34 -12.63
C ASN A 245 13.68 10.22 -12.68
N SER A 246 14.01 9.64 -11.54
CA SER A 246 15.13 8.71 -11.40
C SER A 246 14.87 7.65 -10.32
N ILE A 247 15.64 6.58 -10.36
CA ILE A 247 15.64 5.54 -9.32
C ILE A 247 17.10 5.28 -8.94
N PHE A 248 17.36 5.29 -7.64
CA PHE A 248 18.66 4.98 -7.06
C PHE A 248 18.54 3.76 -6.14
N LYS A 249 19.68 3.20 -5.80
CA LYS A 249 19.84 2.27 -4.70
C LYS A 249 20.95 2.69 -3.77
N LEU A 250 20.73 2.56 -2.49
CA LEU A 250 21.72 2.80 -1.45
C LEU A 250 22.25 1.46 -0.97
N GLN A 251 23.56 1.36 -0.94
CA GLN A 251 24.31 0.15 -0.55
C GLN A 251 25.23 0.44 0.64
N ASN A 252 25.46 -0.59 1.46
CA ASN A 252 26.42 -0.57 2.56
C ASN A 252 26.15 0.51 3.62
N ILE A 253 24.90 0.70 4.00
CA ILE A 253 24.48 1.75 4.95
C ILE A 253 25.22 1.67 6.31
N ASN A 254 25.62 0.47 6.74
CA ASN A 254 26.35 0.24 7.99
C ASN A 254 27.85 0.58 7.92
N ASN A 255 28.36 0.99 6.76
CA ASN A 255 29.79 1.27 6.61
C ASN A 255 30.01 2.63 5.92
N SER A 256 30.32 3.63 6.74
CA SER A 256 30.53 5.01 6.27
C SER A 256 31.65 5.18 5.24
N SER A 257 32.58 4.22 5.16
CA SER A 257 33.67 4.25 4.17
C SER A 257 33.27 3.68 2.81
N THR A 258 32.21 2.85 2.74
CA THR A 258 31.79 2.17 1.52
C THR A 258 30.31 2.41 1.16
N ILE A 259 29.62 3.24 1.93
CA ILE A 259 28.24 3.65 1.61
C ILE A 259 28.23 4.32 0.24
N ALA A 260 27.34 3.88 -0.63
CA ALA A 260 27.28 4.37 -2.00
C ALA A 260 25.85 4.49 -2.51
N VAL A 261 25.57 5.57 -3.20
CA VAL A 261 24.35 5.77 -3.99
C VAL A 261 24.65 5.37 -5.43
N VAL A 262 23.94 4.39 -5.93
CA VAL A 262 24.13 3.85 -7.28
C VAL A 262 22.85 4.09 -8.10
N PRO A 263 22.95 4.77 -9.26
CA PRO A 263 21.77 4.95 -10.10
C PRO A 263 21.33 3.61 -10.72
N VAL A 264 20.03 3.36 -10.67
CA VAL A 264 19.36 2.27 -11.41
C VAL A 264 18.91 2.79 -12.77
N THR A 265 18.29 3.98 -12.77
CA THR A 265 17.92 4.73 -13.98
C THR A 265 17.86 6.22 -13.66
N LYS A 266 18.11 7.06 -14.67
CA LYS A 266 18.00 8.53 -14.59
C LYS A 266 16.90 9.10 -15.49
N ASN A 267 16.10 8.25 -16.12
CA ASN A 267 15.10 8.66 -17.11
C ASN A 267 13.68 8.18 -16.79
N VAL A 268 13.52 7.44 -15.71
CA VAL A 268 12.22 6.91 -15.29
C VAL A 268 12.09 7.12 -13.79
N GLY A 269 11.04 7.80 -13.38
CA GLY A 269 10.71 8.05 -11.98
C GLY A 269 9.41 7.40 -11.55
N CYS A 270 8.99 7.70 -10.32
CA CYS A 270 7.78 7.19 -9.69
C CYS A 270 6.81 8.34 -9.41
N LEU A 271 5.54 8.15 -9.74
CA LEU A 271 4.49 9.13 -9.48
C LEU A 271 3.95 9.10 -8.05
N SER A 272 3.93 7.91 -7.42
CA SER A 272 3.38 7.74 -6.09
C SER A 272 4.08 6.61 -5.33
N GLY A 273 4.60 6.91 -4.15
CA GLY A 273 5.20 5.93 -3.25
C GLY A 273 4.21 4.86 -2.77
N HIS A 274 2.91 5.18 -2.74
CA HIS A 274 1.85 4.24 -2.39
C HIS A 274 1.55 3.20 -3.48
N SER A 275 2.14 3.35 -4.68
CA SER A 275 2.06 2.36 -5.75
C SER A 275 3.15 1.30 -5.70
N ILE A 276 4.22 1.52 -4.91
CA ILE A 276 5.40 0.65 -4.87
C ILE A 276 5.11 -0.61 -4.07
N GLN A 277 5.17 -1.77 -4.72
CA GLN A 277 4.96 -3.07 -4.07
C GLN A 277 5.98 -4.11 -4.54
N GLU A 278 6.23 -5.09 -3.68
CA GLU A 278 7.01 -6.26 -4.03
C GLU A 278 6.10 -7.37 -4.54
N ILE A 279 6.35 -7.86 -5.75
CA ILE A 279 5.64 -8.99 -6.34
C ILE A 279 6.60 -9.93 -7.06
N ALA A 280 6.53 -11.22 -6.74
CA ALA A 280 7.32 -12.29 -7.38
C ALA A 280 8.83 -12.00 -7.47
N GLY A 281 9.38 -11.33 -6.47
CA GLY A 281 10.81 -11.03 -6.41
C GLY A 281 11.25 -9.87 -7.30
N ASP A 282 10.34 -8.95 -7.64
CA ASP A 282 10.62 -7.67 -8.26
C ASP A 282 9.79 -6.56 -7.58
N LEU A 283 10.12 -5.31 -7.83
CA LEU A 283 9.35 -4.15 -7.38
C LEU A 283 8.53 -3.61 -8.55
N ILE A 284 7.21 -3.48 -8.36
CA ILE A 284 6.30 -2.81 -9.30
C ILE A 284 5.96 -1.42 -8.78
N PHE A 285 5.84 -0.44 -9.67
CA PHE A 285 5.50 0.95 -9.34
C PHE A 285 4.81 1.66 -10.50
N LEU A 286 4.12 2.76 -10.19
CA LEU A 286 3.49 3.63 -11.18
C LEU A 286 4.50 4.68 -11.66
N ALA A 287 4.88 4.59 -12.92
CA ALA A 287 5.72 5.55 -13.62
C ALA A 287 4.87 6.50 -14.49
N PRO A 288 5.42 7.63 -15.00
CA PRO A 288 4.69 8.55 -15.87
C PRO A 288 4.11 7.92 -17.14
N ASP A 289 4.72 6.87 -17.62
CA ASP A 289 4.33 6.17 -18.85
C ASP A 289 3.65 4.82 -18.62
N GLY A 290 3.32 4.47 -17.38
CA GLY A 290 2.60 3.26 -17.06
C GLY A 290 3.13 2.51 -15.83
N LEU A 291 2.64 1.30 -15.58
CA LEU A 291 3.19 0.43 -14.54
C LEU A 291 4.48 -0.22 -15.05
N ARG A 292 5.52 -0.15 -14.24
CA ARG A 292 6.85 -0.70 -14.52
C ARG A 292 7.35 -1.58 -13.41
N THR A 293 8.33 -2.43 -13.72
CA THR A 293 9.10 -3.17 -12.73
C THR A 293 10.56 -2.69 -12.71
N VAL A 294 11.21 -2.81 -11.55
CA VAL A 294 12.62 -2.39 -11.41
C VAL A 294 13.55 -3.24 -12.27
N ALA A 295 13.37 -4.57 -12.31
CA ALA A 295 14.18 -5.44 -13.15
C ALA A 295 13.97 -5.15 -14.65
N GLY A 296 12.75 -4.85 -15.07
CA GLY A 296 12.46 -4.39 -16.43
C GLY A 296 13.15 -3.07 -16.74
N THR A 297 13.15 -2.13 -15.80
CA THR A 297 13.77 -0.81 -15.95
C THR A 297 15.31 -0.87 -15.93
N ALA A 298 15.91 -1.74 -15.12
CA ALA A 298 17.36 -1.87 -15.00
C ALA A 298 18.01 -2.55 -16.22
N ARG A 299 17.27 -3.24 -17.06
CA ARG A 299 17.77 -3.86 -18.30
C ARG A 299 17.93 -2.89 -19.47
N ILE A 300 17.86 -1.58 -19.23
CA ILE A 300 17.92 -0.52 -20.22
C ILE A 300 19.35 -0.32 -20.78
N GLY A 301 19.93 -1.39 -21.34
CA GLY A 301 21.01 -1.27 -22.32
C GLY A 301 20.55 -1.56 -23.74
N ASP A 302 19.39 -2.18 -23.93
CA ASP A 302 18.84 -2.61 -25.22
C ASP A 302 17.28 -2.61 -25.23
N VAL A 303 16.74 -1.61 -25.84
CA VAL A 303 15.60 -1.48 -26.78
C VAL A 303 14.18 -1.89 -26.44
N GLU A 304 13.79 -2.57 -25.38
CA GLU A 304 12.34 -2.75 -25.10
C GLU A 304 11.95 -2.34 -23.68
N LEU A 305 11.75 -1.06 -23.52
CA LEU A 305 11.14 -0.42 -22.37
C LEU A 305 9.62 -0.64 -22.33
N GLY A 306 9.19 -1.91 -22.36
CA GLY A 306 7.78 -2.22 -22.21
C GLY A 306 7.31 -1.93 -20.80
N THR A 307 6.29 -1.09 -20.66
CA THR A 307 5.50 -1.08 -19.43
C THR A 307 4.82 -2.43 -19.28
N VAL A 308 4.74 -2.95 -18.05
CA VAL A 308 4.00 -4.21 -17.82
C VAL A 308 2.49 -4.02 -18.00
N SER A 309 2.03 -2.77 -18.12
CA SER A 309 0.63 -2.37 -18.35
C SER A 309 0.28 -2.09 -19.80
N SER A 310 1.09 -2.46 -20.77
CA SER A 310 0.87 -2.15 -22.19
C SER A 310 -0.54 -2.51 -22.70
N ASN A 311 -1.11 -3.61 -22.24
CA ASN A 311 -2.46 -4.05 -22.61
C ASN A 311 -3.57 -3.12 -22.10
N ILE A 312 -3.32 -2.37 -21.04
CA ILE A 312 -4.27 -1.42 -20.43
C ILE A 312 -3.72 0.01 -20.41
N GLN A 313 -2.83 0.32 -21.35
CA GLN A 313 -2.10 1.58 -21.37
C GLN A 313 -3.01 2.81 -21.26
N ASN A 314 -4.14 2.81 -21.91
CA ASN A 314 -5.10 3.93 -21.85
C ASN A 314 -5.55 4.22 -20.42
N LEU A 315 -5.91 3.16 -19.64
CA LEU A 315 -6.36 3.34 -18.26
C LEU A 315 -5.24 3.87 -17.36
N VAL A 316 -4.00 3.39 -17.58
CA VAL A 316 -2.87 3.78 -16.76
C VAL A 316 -2.33 5.16 -17.14
N SER A 317 -2.37 5.54 -18.42
CA SER A 317 -2.01 6.90 -18.85
C SER A 317 -2.99 7.93 -18.29
N ASP A 318 -4.31 7.68 -18.36
CA ASP A 318 -5.32 8.55 -17.77
C ASP A 318 -5.09 8.74 -16.25
N LEU A 319 -4.74 7.65 -15.55
CA LEU A 319 -4.39 7.71 -14.14
C LEU A 319 -3.11 8.52 -13.91
N ALA A 320 -2.07 8.31 -14.70
CA ALA A 320 -0.80 9.01 -14.56
C ALA A 320 -0.94 10.53 -14.75
N GLU A 321 -1.74 10.96 -15.75
CA GLU A 321 -2.02 12.37 -16.01
C GLU A 321 -2.83 13.04 -14.87
N THR A 322 -3.65 12.28 -14.17
CA THR A 322 -4.57 12.78 -13.15
C THR A 322 -4.21 12.33 -11.73
N VAL A 323 -3.01 11.80 -11.54
CA VAL A 323 -2.55 11.18 -10.27
C VAL A 323 -2.80 12.04 -9.02
N ASN A 324 -2.63 13.36 -9.14
CA ASN A 324 -2.83 14.31 -8.04
C ASN A 324 -4.31 14.52 -7.66
N GLN A 325 -5.26 13.98 -8.42
CA GLN A 325 -6.69 14.08 -8.14
C GLN A 325 -7.22 12.86 -7.36
N PHE A 326 -6.37 11.84 -7.17
CA PHE A 326 -6.74 10.59 -6.54
C PHE A 326 -5.91 10.28 -5.31
N VAL A 327 -6.55 9.63 -4.36
CA VAL A 327 -5.85 8.90 -3.30
C VAL A 327 -5.45 7.55 -3.87
N ILE A 328 -4.15 7.31 -3.99
CA ILE A 328 -3.60 6.06 -4.55
C ILE A 328 -3.21 5.14 -3.41
N SER A 329 -3.62 3.89 -3.50
CA SER A 329 -3.23 2.85 -2.55
C SER A 329 -3.05 1.52 -3.26
N SER A 330 -2.08 0.73 -2.84
CA SER A 330 -1.81 -0.56 -3.47
C SER A 330 -1.49 -1.65 -2.46
N VAL A 331 -1.73 -2.88 -2.87
CA VAL A 331 -1.42 -4.08 -2.08
C VAL A 331 -1.10 -5.25 -2.99
N VAL A 332 -0.31 -6.18 -2.49
CA VAL A 332 -0.08 -7.48 -3.15
C VAL A 332 -0.77 -8.58 -2.37
N LEU A 333 -1.66 -9.31 -3.04
CA LEU A 333 -2.27 -10.53 -2.53
C LEU A 333 -1.39 -11.71 -2.96
N ARG A 334 -0.52 -12.18 -2.03
CA ARG A 334 0.49 -13.21 -2.35
C ARG A 334 -0.12 -14.54 -2.77
N GLU A 335 -1.18 -14.97 -2.09
CA GLU A 335 -1.89 -16.22 -2.40
C GLU A 335 -2.45 -16.25 -3.83
N LYS A 336 -2.77 -15.07 -4.39
CA LYS A 336 -3.34 -14.92 -5.73
C LYS A 336 -2.31 -14.47 -6.76
N SER A 337 -1.06 -14.18 -6.35
CA SER A 337 -0.04 -13.54 -7.18
C SER A 337 -0.56 -12.28 -7.86
N GLN A 338 -1.27 -11.44 -7.11
CA GLN A 338 -1.95 -10.25 -7.62
C GLN A 338 -1.38 -8.98 -7.02
N TYR A 339 -1.08 -8.02 -7.88
CA TYR A 339 -0.93 -6.61 -7.55
C TYR A 339 -2.27 -5.92 -7.75
N ARG A 340 -2.75 -5.21 -6.73
CA ARG A 340 -3.97 -4.40 -6.80
C ARG A 340 -3.62 -2.95 -6.52
N LEU A 341 -3.97 -2.08 -7.45
CA LEU A 341 -3.82 -0.62 -7.35
C LEU A 341 -5.21 -0.01 -7.31
N PHE A 342 -5.50 0.73 -6.26
CA PHE A 342 -6.75 1.47 -6.08
C PHE A 342 -6.49 2.96 -6.24
N TYR A 343 -7.42 3.65 -6.87
CA TYR A 343 -7.41 5.09 -7.02
C TYR A 343 -8.82 5.63 -6.85
N THR A 344 -9.00 6.38 -5.77
CA THR A 344 -10.29 6.90 -5.33
C THR A 344 -10.24 8.42 -5.35
N ASN A 345 -11.20 9.05 -5.99
CA ASN A 345 -11.41 10.49 -5.87
C ASN A 345 -12.36 10.75 -4.71
N THR A 346 -12.07 11.75 -3.89
CA THR A 346 -12.87 12.14 -2.73
C THR A 346 -14.23 12.75 -3.06
N GLY A 347 -14.60 12.82 -4.33
CA GLY A 347 -15.86 13.38 -4.87
C GLY A 347 -16.85 12.33 -5.37
N ALA A 348 -17.08 11.30 -4.66
CA ALA A 348 -18.25 10.43 -4.47
C ALA A 348 -19.20 10.12 -5.64
N ASP A 349 -18.81 9.29 -6.61
CA ASP A 349 -19.75 8.41 -7.31
C ASP A 349 -19.05 7.10 -7.76
N ASP A 350 -19.82 6.10 -8.17
CA ASP A 350 -19.30 4.79 -8.62
C ASP A 350 -18.32 4.89 -9.80
N THR A 351 -18.27 6.03 -10.48
CA THR A 351 -17.36 6.28 -11.60
C THR A 351 -15.96 6.65 -11.14
N THR A 352 -15.81 7.08 -9.88
CA THR A 352 -14.56 7.56 -9.28
C THR A 352 -13.87 6.51 -8.39
N GLN A 353 -14.58 5.44 -8.00
CA GLN A 353 -14.07 4.34 -7.19
C GLN A 353 -13.51 3.24 -8.11
N ARG A 354 -12.24 3.33 -8.44
CA ARG A 354 -11.59 2.49 -9.44
C ARG A 354 -10.40 1.73 -8.86
N GLY A 355 -10.09 0.60 -9.49
CA GLY A 355 -8.86 -0.11 -9.25
C GLY A 355 -8.47 -0.99 -10.42
N ILE A 356 -7.21 -1.36 -10.44
CA ILE A 356 -6.60 -2.24 -11.44
C ILE A 356 -6.05 -3.46 -10.70
N ILE A 357 -6.35 -4.65 -11.19
CA ILE A 357 -5.78 -5.90 -10.71
C ILE A 357 -4.86 -6.46 -11.79
N GLY A 358 -3.60 -6.65 -11.45
CA GLY A 358 -2.64 -7.37 -12.28
C GLY A 358 -2.35 -8.73 -11.66
N THR A 359 -2.73 -9.81 -12.33
CA THR A 359 -2.38 -11.17 -11.92
C THR A 359 -1.14 -11.61 -12.69
N LEU A 360 -0.09 -11.95 -11.94
CA LEU A 360 1.15 -12.42 -12.56
C LEU A 360 0.99 -13.86 -13.05
N ARG A 361 1.29 -14.06 -14.32
CA ARG A 361 1.28 -15.33 -15.03
C ARG A 361 2.67 -15.62 -15.60
N PRO A 362 2.98 -16.84 -16.04
CA PRO A 362 4.27 -17.17 -16.66
C PRO A 362 4.66 -16.26 -17.83
N ASN A 363 3.66 -15.72 -18.55
CA ASN A 363 3.86 -14.87 -19.73
C ASN A 363 3.76 -13.36 -19.43
N GLY A 364 3.72 -12.96 -18.17
CA GLY A 364 3.57 -11.56 -17.76
C GLY A 364 2.27 -11.29 -17.00
N PHE A 365 1.89 -10.03 -16.89
CA PHE A 365 0.67 -9.64 -16.20
C PHE A 365 -0.57 -9.75 -17.09
N GLU A 366 -1.62 -10.36 -16.54
CA GLU A 366 -2.98 -10.27 -17.08
C GLU A 366 -3.81 -9.34 -16.20
N TRP A 367 -4.47 -8.38 -16.82
CA TRP A 367 -5.10 -7.26 -16.14
C TRP A 367 -6.62 -7.38 -16.06
N SER A 368 -7.21 -6.74 -15.06
CA SER A 368 -8.65 -6.50 -14.94
C SER A 368 -8.91 -5.21 -14.17
N GLU A 369 -10.15 -4.74 -14.17
CA GLU A 369 -10.56 -3.49 -13.52
C GLU A 369 -11.53 -3.78 -12.38
N THR A 370 -11.46 -3.01 -11.29
CA THR A 370 -12.48 -3.00 -10.23
C THR A 370 -13.29 -1.71 -10.28
N ARG A 371 -14.57 -1.82 -9.92
CA ARG A 371 -15.52 -0.71 -9.85
C ARG A 371 -16.40 -0.83 -8.61
N GLY A 372 -16.78 0.31 -8.04
CA GLY A 372 -17.64 0.37 -6.87
C GLY A 372 -16.98 -0.13 -5.58
N LEU A 373 -15.64 -0.16 -5.55
CA LEU A 373 -14.85 -0.52 -4.40
C LEU A 373 -14.05 0.71 -3.96
N GLU A 374 -14.51 1.34 -2.89
CA GLU A 374 -13.89 2.53 -2.34
C GLU A 374 -12.75 2.13 -1.40
N VAL A 375 -11.52 2.48 -1.79
CA VAL A 375 -10.32 2.19 -1.02
C VAL A 375 -9.50 3.46 -0.91
N THR A 376 -9.48 4.08 0.26
CA THR A 376 -8.64 5.24 0.55
C THR A 376 -7.27 4.85 1.10
N ALA A 377 -7.21 3.71 1.77
CA ALA A 377 -5.97 3.13 2.26
C ALA A 377 -6.13 1.62 2.36
N ILE A 378 -5.10 0.87 2.03
CA ILE A 378 -5.06 -0.58 2.19
C ILE A 378 -3.70 -1.02 2.70
N GLY A 379 -3.70 -1.99 3.61
CA GLY A 379 -2.49 -2.60 4.13
C GLY A 379 -2.65 -4.09 4.32
N SER A 380 -1.53 -4.79 4.28
CA SER A 380 -1.45 -6.23 4.56
C SER A 380 -0.51 -6.52 5.71
N GLY A 381 -0.76 -7.60 6.40
CA GLY A 381 0.10 -8.14 7.46
C GLY A 381 -0.39 -9.51 7.88
N PHE A 382 0.35 -10.15 8.76
CA PHE A 382 0.02 -11.48 9.23
C PHE A 382 -0.70 -11.41 10.58
N ASP A 383 -1.74 -12.20 10.73
CA ASP A 383 -2.38 -12.42 12.02
C ASP A 383 -1.53 -13.34 12.92
N SER A 384 -2.00 -13.56 14.16
CA SER A 384 -1.33 -14.44 15.12
C SER A 384 -1.24 -15.91 14.68
N SER A 385 -1.98 -16.29 13.67
CA SER A 385 -1.96 -17.65 13.06
C SER A 385 -1.04 -17.73 11.86
N GLY A 386 -0.38 -16.63 11.49
CA GLY A 386 0.46 -16.53 10.31
C GLY A 386 -0.32 -16.46 8.99
N ILE A 387 -1.62 -16.14 9.03
CA ILE A 387 -2.45 -15.95 7.85
C ILE A 387 -2.38 -14.47 7.45
N GLU A 388 -2.08 -14.21 6.17
CA GLU A 388 -2.05 -12.86 5.65
C GLU A 388 -3.46 -12.27 5.59
N GLN A 389 -3.63 -11.10 6.20
CA GLN A 389 -4.88 -10.35 6.25
C GLN A 389 -4.71 -9.03 5.52
N TYR A 390 -5.78 -8.55 4.91
CA TYR A 390 -5.81 -7.30 4.15
C TYR A 390 -6.91 -6.41 4.72
N TYR A 391 -6.57 -5.19 5.13
CA TYR A 391 -7.56 -4.25 5.62
C TYR A 391 -7.54 -2.98 4.78
N HIS A 392 -8.74 -2.47 4.46
CA HIS A 392 -8.87 -1.19 3.80
C HIS A 392 -9.87 -0.29 4.52
N GLY A 393 -9.73 1.00 4.25
CA GLY A 393 -10.65 2.02 4.73
C GLY A 393 -11.35 2.77 3.60
N ASP A 394 -12.43 3.45 3.94
CA ASP A 394 -13.22 4.30 3.04
C ASP A 394 -13.20 5.77 3.48
N THR A 395 -13.86 6.65 2.71
CA THR A 395 -14.04 8.07 3.05
C THR A 395 -15.00 8.30 4.22
N ASN A 396 -15.80 7.29 4.55
CA ASN A 396 -16.81 7.36 5.61
C ASN A 396 -16.30 6.87 6.97
N GLY A 397 -15.01 6.53 7.07
CA GLY A 397 -14.40 6.09 8.33
C GLY A 397 -14.65 4.63 8.69
N ASN A 398 -15.10 3.82 7.75
CA ASN A 398 -15.25 2.40 7.99
C ASN A 398 -13.94 1.67 7.67
N VAL A 399 -13.71 0.60 8.40
CA VAL A 399 -12.59 -0.33 8.18
C VAL A 399 -13.14 -1.68 7.78
N TYR A 400 -12.59 -2.27 6.74
CA TYR A 400 -13.05 -3.52 6.16
C TYR A 400 -11.95 -4.56 6.08
N LEU A 401 -12.31 -5.82 6.30
CA LEU A 401 -11.52 -6.97 5.89
C LEU A 401 -11.69 -7.15 4.38
N HIS A 402 -10.63 -6.92 3.64
CA HIS A 402 -10.59 -6.96 2.19
C HIS A 402 -10.48 -8.39 1.67
N ASP A 403 -10.95 -8.62 0.45
CA ASP A 403 -10.94 -9.92 -0.23
C ASP A 403 -11.69 -11.03 0.55
N SER A 404 -12.75 -10.64 1.27
CA SER A 404 -13.55 -11.48 2.15
C SER A 404 -15.02 -11.44 1.78
N GLY A 405 -15.67 -12.60 1.73
CA GLY A 405 -17.09 -12.71 1.40
C GLY A 405 -17.41 -12.63 -0.09
N ASN A 406 -18.71 -12.56 -0.40
CA ASN A 406 -19.23 -12.64 -1.76
C ASN A 406 -19.93 -11.35 -2.24
N ASP A 407 -19.90 -10.31 -1.44
CA ASP A 407 -20.54 -9.02 -1.68
C ASP A 407 -19.68 -7.86 -1.15
N PHE A 408 -20.03 -6.64 -1.48
CA PHE A 408 -19.44 -5.44 -0.95
C PHE A 408 -20.22 -4.99 0.29
N ASN A 409 -19.95 -5.65 1.41
CA ASN A 409 -20.59 -5.41 2.71
C ASN A 409 -22.13 -5.36 2.59
N GLY A 410 -22.73 -6.40 1.99
CA GLY A 410 -24.17 -6.51 1.77
C GLY A 410 -24.65 -5.99 0.41
N THR A 411 -23.80 -5.33 -0.37
CA THR A 411 -24.12 -4.89 -1.72
C THR A 411 -23.59 -5.89 -2.75
N ALA A 412 -24.44 -6.29 -3.70
CA ALA A 412 -24.05 -7.26 -4.74
C ALA A 412 -22.90 -6.74 -5.61
N ILE A 413 -21.92 -7.59 -5.89
CA ILE A 413 -20.82 -7.28 -6.81
C ILE A 413 -21.33 -7.41 -8.25
N LEU A 414 -21.43 -6.29 -8.94
CA LEU A 414 -21.73 -6.28 -10.37
C LEU A 414 -20.46 -6.57 -11.15
N ALA A 415 -20.41 -7.76 -11.75
CA ALA A 415 -19.27 -8.19 -12.57
C ALA A 415 -19.68 -8.24 -14.04
N ARG A 416 -18.81 -7.70 -14.92
CA ARG A 416 -19.08 -7.63 -16.35
C ARG A 416 -17.86 -8.10 -17.14
N TYR A 417 -18.12 -8.96 -18.11
CA TYR A 417 -17.15 -9.46 -19.07
C TYR A 417 -17.69 -9.24 -20.48
N THR A 418 -16.90 -8.59 -21.31
CA THR A 418 -17.23 -8.35 -22.73
C THR A 418 -16.08 -8.86 -23.58
N THR A 419 -16.38 -9.75 -24.52
CA THR A 419 -15.44 -10.23 -25.54
C THR A 419 -15.38 -9.25 -26.72
N PRO A 420 -14.33 -9.27 -27.54
CA PRO A 420 -14.41 -8.74 -28.90
C PRO A 420 -15.56 -9.40 -29.68
N ASP A 421 -16.26 -8.62 -30.52
CA ASP A 421 -17.31 -9.17 -31.36
C ASP A 421 -16.71 -10.12 -32.40
N TYR A 422 -17.22 -11.34 -32.44
CA TYR A 422 -16.87 -12.36 -33.42
C TYR A 422 -18.12 -12.53 -34.33
N ASP A 423 -18.27 -11.73 -35.37
CA ASP A 423 -19.26 -11.89 -36.40
C ASP A 423 -18.86 -12.96 -37.43
#